data_f7338a4b4e00666211e1f739d90154ce
#
_entry.id   f7338a4b4e00666211e1f739d90154ce
#
_cell.length_a   1.000
_cell.length_b   1.000
_cell.length_c   1.000
_cell.angle_alpha   90.00
_cell.angle_beta   90.00
_cell.angle_gamma   90.00
#
_symmetry.space_group_name_H-M   'P 1'
#
loop_
_entity.id
_entity.type
_entity.pdbx_description
1 polymer ?
#
loop_
_entity_poly.entity_id
_entity_poly.type
_entity_poly.pdbx_seq_one_letter_code
_entity_poly.pdbx_strand_id
1 'polypeptide(L)'
;THAKKGASNQIKVGAKLKATKNSKVYANSKKSASGKLAVSSRAKANRNMMVRVKGKHVVINPRLLKDAKGRPLKGKALIAAKRRAIMLASAPVVPPKPSFGELAGLHQTQDALELKSGVALVVDQDTKEVLFSKNDSAVLPIASLTKLMTGLVVQDARLPLNEIITITQDDVDTEKGSRSRLVVGTSLTRGEMLHLALMSSENRAANALGRTHPSGLNEFVRLMNAKAQALGMRDTKYVEPTGLSSKNQSSAHDLALLASAVYQDPVLRNYSISPGYEVAVGEKTLQFNNTNRLTKSP
;
A
#
# COMPACT_ATOMS: atom_id res chain seq x y z
N THR A 1 -7.29 12.83 -52.54
CA THR A 1 -6.61 14.14 -52.73
C THR A 1 -6.36 14.79 -51.38
N HIS A 2 -5.10 15.10 -51.20
CA HIS A 2 -4.47 15.96 -50.17
C HIS A 2 -4.20 15.38 -48.76
N ALA A 3 -2.95 14.88 -48.67
CA ALA A 3 -2.17 14.74 -47.46
C ALA A 3 -1.84 16.12 -46.85
N LYS A 4 -1.90 16.25 -45.52
CA LYS A 4 -1.16 17.30 -44.80
C LYS A 4 -0.23 16.66 -43.78
N LYS A 5 1.06 16.86 -44.03
CA LYS A 5 2.18 16.59 -43.14
C LYS A 5 2.08 17.51 -41.92
N GLY A 6 2.13 16.94 -40.71
CA GLY A 6 2.32 17.66 -39.49
C GLY A 6 3.78 17.54 -39.04
N ALA A 7 4.48 18.66 -38.93
CA ALA A 7 5.89 18.76 -38.57
C ALA A 7 6.13 18.48 -37.08
N SER A 8 7.12 17.64 -36.79
CA SER A 8 7.64 17.42 -35.46
C SER A 8 8.57 18.58 -35.08
N ASN A 9 8.21 19.33 -34.05
CA ASN A 9 9.08 20.33 -33.45
C ASN A 9 10.03 19.64 -32.46
N GLN A 10 11.26 19.43 -32.87
CA GLN A 10 12.36 19.09 -31.96
C GLN A 10 12.83 20.37 -31.28
N ILE A 11 12.60 20.45 -29.98
CA ILE A 11 13.17 21.49 -29.12
C ILE A 11 14.61 21.09 -28.74
N LYS A 12 15.59 21.66 -29.43
CA LYS A 12 17.01 21.65 -29.04
C LYS A 12 17.20 22.56 -27.84
N VAL A 13 17.38 21.97 -26.64
CA VAL A 13 17.82 22.70 -25.45
C VAL A 13 19.33 22.62 -25.37
N GLY A 14 20.00 23.56 -26.00
CA GLY A 14 21.42 23.83 -25.84
C GLY A 14 21.63 24.88 -24.74
N ALA A 15 21.90 24.50 -23.53
CA ALA A 15 22.34 25.40 -22.47
C ALA A 15 23.83 25.19 -22.18
N LYS A 16 24.70 26.05 -22.74
CA LYS A 16 26.09 26.21 -22.34
C LYS A 16 26.13 26.82 -20.93
N LEU A 17 26.52 26.03 -19.94
CA LEU A 17 26.82 26.51 -18.60
C LEU A 17 28.30 26.99 -18.57
N LYS A 18 28.51 28.30 -18.58
CA LYS A 18 29.78 28.89 -18.18
C LYS A 18 29.97 28.75 -16.67
N ALA A 19 31.04 28.10 -16.26
CA ALA A 19 31.46 28.02 -14.88
C ALA A 19 32.04 29.38 -14.44
N THR A 20 31.34 30.09 -13.60
CA THR A 20 31.89 31.19 -12.83
C THR A 20 32.38 30.65 -11.48
N LYS A 21 33.70 30.72 -11.29
CA LYS A 21 34.36 30.59 -9.99
C LYS A 21 33.97 31.84 -9.19
N ASN A 22 33.27 31.67 -8.10
CA ASN A 22 33.33 32.43 -6.86
C ASN A 22 32.14 32.07 -5.98
N SER A 23 32.37 31.17 -5.05
CA SER A 23 31.48 30.99 -3.90
C SER A 23 32.29 31.31 -2.64
N LYS A 24 32.23 32.55 -2.19
CA LYS A 24 32.68 32.95 -0.84
C LYS A 24 31.69 32.36 0.16
N VAL A 25 32.17 31.46 0.99
CA VAL A 25 31.51 30.97 2.20
C VAL A 25 31.63 32.04 3.26
N TYR A 26 30.54 32.67 3.67
CA TYR A 26 30.51 33.50 4.86
C TYR A 26 30.27 32.59 6.09
N ALA A 27 31.35 32.37 6.83
CA ALA A 27 31.30 31.88 8.19
C ALA A 27 31.26 33.07 9.14
N ASN A 28 30.12 33.27 9.80
CA ASN A 28 30.05 34.22 10.92
C ASN A 28 30.36 33.47 12.22
N SER A 29 31.57 33.69 12.74
CA SER A 29 31.97 33.28 14.07
C SER A 29 31.71 34.41 15.06
N LYS A 30 30.85 34.24 16.04
CA LYS A 30 30.90 34.98 17.30
C LYS A 30 31.27 34.00 18.41
N LYS A 31 32.44 34.23 19.01
CA LYS A 31 32.94 33.63 20.25
C LYS A 31 32.12 34.15 21.44
N SER A 32 31.69 33.30 22.32
CA SER A 32 31.68 33.56 23.76
C SER A 32 31.70 32.22 24.54
N ALA A 33 32.23 32.31 25.73
CA ALA A 33 33.01 31.35 26.49
C ALA A 33 32.19 30.23 27.19
N SER A 34 32.95 29.17 27.47
CA SER A 34 32.94 28.24 28.60
C SER A 34 31.63 27.61 29.08
N GLY A 35 31.57 26.29 28.90
CA GLY A 35 30.61 25.38 29.53
C GLY A 35 30.79 23.97 28.97
N LYS A 36 31.65 23.12 29.60
CA LYS A 36 31.80 21.73 29.27
C LYS A 36 30.54 20.99 29.62
N LEU A 37 29.78 20.51 28.62
CA LEU A 37 28.82 19.46 28.77
C LEU A 37 28.99 18.53 27.55
N ALA A 38 29.36 17.28 27.82
CA ALA A 38 29.47 16.24 26.82
C ALA A 38 28.10 15.94 26.24
N VAL A 39 27.84 16.35 25.00
CA VAL A 39 26.64 16.00 24.25
C VAL A 39 27.03 15.00 23.19
N SER A 40 26.37 13.84 23.26
CA SER A 40 26.56 12.66 22.42
C SER A 40 26.56 12.98 20.93
N SER A 41 27.48 12.35 20.21
CA SER A 41 27.82 12.55 18.78
C SER A 41 26.77 12.01 17.77
N ARG A 42 25.49 11.93 18.12
CA ARG A 42 24.46 11.36 17.26
C ARG A 42 23.50 12.33 16.55
N ALA A 43 23.61 13.64 16.75
CA ALA A 43 22.63 14.63 16.27
C ALA A 43 23.08 15.48 15.05
N LYS A 44 24.07 15.05 14.23
CA LYS A 44 24.62 15.88 13.11
C LYS A 44 24.22 15.43 11.69
N ALA A 45 23.23 14.58 11.49
CA ALA A 45 23.01 13.94 10.18
C ALA A 45 21.80 14.45 9.36
N ASN A 46 21.09 15.50 9.75
CA ASN A 46 19.84 15.83 9.02
C ASN A 46 19.67 17.35 8.76
N ARG A 47 20.72 18.00 8.22
CA ARG A 47 20.55 19.36 7.68
C ARG A 47 20.12 19.25 6.22
N ASN A 48 18.90 19.67 5.92
CA ASN A 48 18.41 19.82 4.54
C ASN A 48 19.36 20.75 3.75
N MET A 49 19.75 20.30 2.56
CA MET A 49 20.63 21.07 1.67
C MET A 49 19.77 21.98 0.80
N MET A 50 19.96 23.30 0.93
CA MET A 50 19.32 24.28 0.05
C MET A 50 20.13 24.48 -1.21
N VAL A 51 19.50 24.39 -2.37
CA VAL A 51 20.09 24.68 -3.68
C VAL A 51 19.24 25.74 -4.39
N ARG A 52 19.89 26.75 -4.98
CA ARG A 52 19.19 27.79 -5.73
C ARG A 52 19.03 27.36 -7.19
N VAL A 53 17.79 27.27 -7.67
CA VAL A 53 17.45 26.86 -9.05
C VAL A 53 16.52 27.93 -9.64
N LYS A 54 16.96 28.60 -10.72
CA LYS A 54 16.19 29.69 -11.37
C LYS A 54 15.63 30.71 -10.38
N GLY A 55 16.45 31.16 -9.43
CA GLY A 55 16.08 32.18 -8.44
C GLY A 55 15.28 31.67 -7.23
N LYS A 56 14.78 30.44 -7.24
CA LYS A 56 14.05 29.82 -6.12
C LYS A 56 14.95 28.93 -5.28
N HIS A 57 14.76 28.95 -3.96
CA HIS A 57 15.44 28.05 -3.04
C HIS A 57 14.71 26.69 -3.02
N VAL A 58 15.43 25.61 -3.34
CA VAL A 58 14.92 24.24 -3.34
C VAL A 58 15.63 23.44 -2.25
N VAL A 59 14.87 22.82 -1.37
CA VAL A 59 15.39 21.97 -0.29
C VAL A 59 15.55 20.55 -0.81
N ILE A 60 16.78 20.04 -0.76
CA ILE A 60 17.10 18.67 -1.19
C ILE A 60 17.32 17.78 0.02
N ASN A 61 16.66 16.60 0.05
CA ASN A 61 16.92 15.59 1.07
C ASN A 61 18.33 14.99 0.86
N PRO A 62 19.24 15.11 1.83
CA PRO A 62 20.61 14.62 1.69
C PRO A 62 20.72 13.10 1.49
N ARG A 63 19.70 12.33 1.87
CA ARG A 63 19.65 10.87 1.66
C ARG A 63 19.64 10.50 0.17
N LEU A 64 19.08 11.35 -0.69
CA LEU A 64 19.05 11.16 -2.14
C LEU A 64 20.43 11.30 -2.81
N LEU A 65 21.42 11.82 -2.08
CA LEU A 65 22.80 12.02 -2.55
C LEU A 65 23.78 10.96 -2.03
N LYS A 66 23.26 9.84 -1.48
CA LYS A 66 24.04 8.72 -0.94
C LYS A 66 23.77 7.45 -1.72
N ASP A 67 24.76 6.53 -1.77
CA ASP A 67 24.62 5.20 -2.31
C ASP A 67 23.84 4.26 -1.33
N ALA A 68 23.57 3.02 -1.76
CA ALA A 68 22.89 2.00 -0.94
C ALA A 68 23.61 1.67 0.37
N LYS A 69 24.93 1.95 0.46
CA LYS A 69 25.76 1.78 1.67
C LYS A 69 25.85 3.05 2.50
N GLY A 70 25.08 4.09 2.19
CA GLY A 70 25.05 5.37 2.90
C GLY A 70 26.23 6.30 2.62
N ARG A 71 27.12 6.00 1.67
CA ARG A 71 28.28 6.79 1.29
C ARG A 71 27.90 7.90 0.30
N PRO A 72 28.48 9.11 0.37
CA PRO A 72 28.15 10.20 -0.53
C PRO A 72 28.50 9.85 -1.98
N LEU A 73 27.58 10.10 -2.90
CA LEU A 73 27.80 9.92 -4.34
C LEU A 73 28.84 10.92 -4.86
N LYS A 74 29.63 10.53 -5.85
CA LYS A 74 30.69 11.35 -6.48
C LYS A 74 30.53 11.41 -8.00
N GLY A 75 31.17 12.40 -8.65
CA GLY A 75 31.25 12.51 -10.11
C GLY A 75 29.88 12.54 -10.81
N LYS A 76 29.77 11.79 -11.92
CA LYS A 76 28.55 11.75 -12.76
C LYS A 76 27.32 11.26 -11.96
N ALA A 77 27.48 10.32 -11.03
CA ALA A 77 26.39 9.81 -10.19
C ALA A 77 25.82 10.91 -9.25
N LEU A 78 26.66 11.75 -8.68
CA LEU A 78 26.23 12.89 -7.86
C LEU A 78 25.48 13.93 -8.69
N ILE A 79 25.94 14.22 -9.92
CA ILE A 79 25.26 15.17 -10.83
C ILE A 79 23.87 14.65 -11.20
N ALA A 80 23.76 13.36 -11.55
CA ALA A 80 22.49 12.73 -11.89
C ALA A 80 21.52 12.72 -10.68
N ALA A 81 22.01 12.38 -9.50
CA ALA A 81 21.23 12.40 -8.26
C ALA A 81 20.76 13.81 -7.90
N LYS A 82 21.60 14.83 -8.03
CA LYS A 82 21.20 16.22 -7.83
C LYS A 82 20.14 16.69 -8.82
N ARG A 83 20.28 16.38 -10.11
CA ARG A 83 19.26 16.69 -11.13
C ARG A 83 17.91 16.04 -10.79
N ARG A 84 17.92 14.75 -10.43
CA ARG A 84 16.72 14.02 -10.01
C ARG A 84 16.10 14.61 -8.75
N ALA A 85 16.90 14.95 -7.75
CA ALA A 85 16.42 15.57 -6.50
C ALA A 85 15.80 16.97 -6.74
N ILE A 86 16.39 17.79 -7.62
CA ILE A 86 15.85 19.08 -8.04
C ILE A 86 14.53 18.89 -8.79
N MET A 87 14.46 17.93 -9.72
CA MET A 87 13.25 17.63 -10.49
C MET A 87 12.11 17.17 -9.58
N LEU A 88 12.39 16.32 -8.59
CA LEU A 88 11.41 15.87 -7.59
C LEU A 88 10.94 17.02 -6.69
N ALA A 89 11.85 17.90 -6.27
CA ALA A 89 11.53 19.02 -5.39
C ALA A 89 10.86 20.20 -6.11
N SER A 90 11.00 20.29 -7.43
CA SER A 90 10.36 21.32 -8.28
C SER A 90 9.11 20.81 -8.99
N ALA A 91 8.76 19.53 -8.84
CA ALA A 91 7.48 19.01 -9.33
C ALA A 91 6.34 19.76 -8.63
N PRO A 92 5.28 20.15 -9.36
CA PRO A 92 4.10 20.72 -8.74
C PRO A 92 3.58 19.72 -7.71
N VAL A 93 3.39 20.19 -6.47
CA VAL A 93 2.72 19.39 -5.43
C VAL A 93 1.26 19.30 -5.86
N VAL A 94 0.93 18.22 -6.56
CA VAL A 94 -0.47 17.88 -6.82
C VAL A 94 -1.02 17.47 -5.45
N PRO A 95 -2.03 18.17 -4.91
CA PRO A 95 -2.62 17.76 -3.64
C PRO A 95 -3.10 16.30 -3.77
N PRO A 96 -2.91 15.48 -2.74
CA PRO A 96 -3.40 14.12 -2.77
C PRO A 96 -4.91 14.14 -3.04
N LYS A 97 -5.39 13.22 -3.87
CA LYS A 97 -6.83 13.04 -4.04
C LYS A 97 -7.46 12.81 -2.67
N PRO A 98 -8.55 13.54 -2.33
CA PRO A 98 -9.24 13.29 -1.08
C PRO A 98 -9.72 11.84 -1.01
N SER A 99 -9.63 11.22 0.15
CA SER A 99 -10.17 9.89 0.40
C SER A 99 -11.70 9.89 0.35
N PHE A 100 -12.32 8.73 0.20
CA PHE A 100 -13.78 8.61 0.25
C PHE A 100 -14.35 9.13 1.58
N GLY A 101 -13.65 8.91 2.69
CA GLY A 101 -14.04 9.42 4.00
C GLY A 101 -13.97 10.96 4.09
N GLU A 102 -12.95 11.57 3.48
CA GLU A 102 -12.85 13.03 3.37
C GLU A 102 -13.97 13.63 2.50
N LEU A 103 -14.26 13.00 1.35
CA LEU A 103 -15.37 13.41 0.47
C LEU A 103 -16.73 13.32 1.17
N ALA A 104 -16.89 12.34 2.07
CA ALA A 104 -18.10 12.19 2.89
C ALA A 104 -18.09 13.05 4.16
N GLY A 105 -17.07 13.89 4.39
CA GLY A 105 -16.98 14.77 5.55
C GLY A 105 -16.68 14.06 6.88
N LEU A 106 -16.37 12.76 6.88
CA LEU A 106 -16.23 11.94 8.08
C LEU A 106 -15.03 12.33 8.95
N HIS A 107 -14.05 13.02 8.39
CA HIS A 107 -12.89 13.54 9.11
C HIS A 107 -13.23 14.69 10.08
N GLN A 108 -14.40 15.32 9.91
CA GLN A 108 -14.85 16.42 10.77
C GLN A 108 -15.44 15.94 12.09
N THR A 109 -15.78 14.65 12.20
CA THR A 109 -16.29 14.06 13.44
C THR A 109 -15.20 14.04 14.49
N GLN A 110 -15.40 14.79 15.57
CA GLN A 110 -14.50 14.81 16.72
C GLN A 110 -14.64 13.51 17.51
N ASP A 111 -13.55 13.06 18.10
CA ASP A 111 -13.51 11.90 18.98
C ASP A 111 -12.50 12.10 20.13
N ALA A 112 -12.69 11.38 21.23
CA ALA A 112 -11.88 11.51 22.44
C ALA A 112 -10.40 11.11 22.27
N LEU A 113 -10.08 10.34 21.19
CA LEU A 113 -8.73 9.87 20.91
C LEU A 113 -8.04 10.70 19.81
N GLU A 114 -8.69 11.74 19.27
CA GLU A 114 -8.20 12.60 18.17
C GLU A 114 -7.67 11.80 16.98
N LEU A 115 -8.37 10.72 16.61
CA LEU A 115 -7.94 9.82 15.55
C LEU A 115 -7.98 10.53 14.18
N LYS A 116 -6.92 10.36 13.41
CA LYS A 116 -6.84 10.84 12.01
C LYS A 116 -7.73 10.06 11.05
N SER A 117 -8.14 8.83 11.43
CA SER A 117 -9.06 8.02 10.62
C SER A 117 -10.45 8.64 10.62
N GLY A 118 -11.13 8.62 9.45
CA GLY A 118 -12.53 9.05 9.35
C GLY A 118 -13.51 8.08 9.98
N VAL A 119 -13.12 6.81 10.12
CA VAL A 119 -13.92 5.73 10.71
C VAL A 119 -13.05 4.91 11.65
N ALA A 120 -13.57 4.53 12.80
CA ALA A 120 -12.95 3.58 13.72
C ALA A 120 -14.01 2.89 14.58
N LEU A 121 -13.77 1.61 14.88
CA LEU A 121 -14.59 0.81 15.79
C LEU A 121 -13.69 -0.11 16.58
N VAL A 122 -13.89 -0.15 17.91
CA VAL A 122 -13.27 -1.11 18.82
C VAL A 122 -14.38 -1.84 19.56
N VAL A 123 -14.36 -3.15 19.44
CA VAL A 123 -15.36 -4.04 20.05
C VAL A 123 -14.63 -5.08 20.87
N ASP A 124 -15.09 -5.33 22.09
CA ASP A 124 -14.65 -6.49 22.88
C ASP A 124 -15.08 -7.77 22.15
N GLN A 125 -14.12 -8.68 21.94
CA GLN A 125 -14.37 -9.85 21.11
C GLN A 125 -15.30 -10.87 21.79
N ASP A 126 -15.28 -10.96 23.12
CA ASP A 126 -16.04 -11.94 23.87
C ASP A 126 -17.42 -11.41 24.24
N THR A 127 -17.47 -10.19 24.80
CA THR A 127 -18.72 -9.57 25.27
C THR A 127 -19.52 -8.89 24.16
N LYS A 128 -18.87 -8.57 23.02
CA LYS A 128 -19.42 -7.75 21.91
C LYS A 128 -19.73 -6.31 22.32
N GLU A 129 -19.24 -5.86 23.46
CA GLU A 129 -19.37 -4.48 23.90
C GLU A 129 -18.59 -3.54 22.97
N VAL A 130 -19.21 -2.42 22.56
CA VAL A 130 -18.55 -1.37 21.80
C VAL A 130 -17.76 -0.48 22.75
N LEU A 131 -16.44 -0.61 22.74
CA LEU A 131 -15.53 0.17 23.57
C LEU A 131 -15.22 1.54 22.99
N PHE A 132 -15.26 1.68 21.66
CA PHE A 132 -15.06 2.94 20.96
C PHE A 132 -15.72 2.89 19.58
N SER A 133 -16.37 3.98 19.19
CA SER A 133 -16.99 4.13 17.87
C SER A 133 -16.77 5.53 17.32
N LYS A 134 -16.45 5.62 16.04
CA LYS A 134 -16.41 6.84 15.24
C LYS A 134 -16.92 6.52 13.83
N ASN A 135 -18.09 7.04 13.45
CA ASN A 135 -18.70 6.84 12.12
C ASN A 135 -18.75 5.37 11.69
N ASP A 136 -18.98 4.44 12.60
CA ASP A 136 -18.88 2.99 12.41
C ASP A 136 -19.88 2.42 11.38
N SER A 137 -20.98 3.11 11.14
CA SER A 137 -22.02 2.76 10.16
C SER A 137 -21.78 3.40 8.77
N ALA A 138 -20.70 4.16 8.59
CA ALA A 138 -20.37 4.76 7.29
C ALA A 138 -19.95 3.68 6.29
N VAL A 139 -20.68 3.60 5.16
CA VAL A 139 -20.39 2.67 4.07
C VAL A 139 -19.30 3.22 3.17
N LEU A 140 -18.16 2.56 3.14
CA LEU A 140 -16.97 2.99 2.40
C LEU A 140 -16.35 1.82 1.61
N PRO A 141 -15.55 2.11 0.56
CA PRO A 141 -14.72 1.10 -0.08
C PRO A 141 -13.74 0.48 0.91
N ILE A 142 -13.74 -0.85 0.99
CA ILE A 142 -13.00 -1.62 2.01
C ILE A 142 -11.67 -2.20 1.53
N ALA A 143 -11.33 -2.00 0.27
CA ALA A 143 -10.10 -2.50 -0.31
C ALA A 143 -9.86 -3.99 0.04
N SER A 144 -8.63 -4.35 0.41
CA SER A 144 -8.21 -5.74 0.66
C SER A 144 -8.85 -6.41 1.88
N LEU A 145 -9.64 -5.72 2.69
CA LEU A 145 -10.47 -6.38 3.71
C LEU A 145 -11.49 -7.34 3.07
N THR A 146 -11.83 -7.12 1.80
CA THR A 146 -12.59 -8.04 0.95
C THR A 146 -12.08 -9.49 1.02
N LYS A 147 -10.75 -9.68 1.09
CA LYS A 147 -10.12 -11.01 1.07
C LYS A 147 -10.45 -11.87 2.29
N LEU A 148 -10.89 -11.28 3.38
CA LEU A 148 -11.42 -12.02 4.53
C LEU A 148 -12.69 -12.79 4.12
N MET A 149 -13.61 -12.13 3.39
CA MET A 149 -14.80 -12.77 2.86
C MET A 149 -14.46 -13.84 1.79
N THR A 150 -13.48 -13.53 0.93
CA THR A 150 -12.96 -14.51 -0.04
C THR A 150 -12.47 -15.77 0.66
N GLY A 151 -11.74 -15.62 1.76
CA GLY A 151 -11.27 -16.72 2.60
C GLY A 151 -12.42 -17.57 3.16
N LEU A 152 -13.44 -16.92 3.73
CA LEU A 152 -14.62 -17.64 4.27
C LEU A 152 -15.33 -18.45 3.19
N VAL A 153 -15.56 -17.90 2.01
CA VAL A 153 -16.25 -18.61 0.91
C VAL A 153 -15.41 -19.80 0.41
N VAL A 154 -14.07 -19.64 0.35
CA VAL A 154 -13.16 -20.75 0.00
C VAL A 154 -13.23 -21.87 1.04
N GLN A 155 -13.25 -21.54 2.33
CA GLN A 155 -13.35 -22.53 3.41
C GLN A 155 -14.73 -23.21 3.44
N ASP A 156 -15.82 -22.46 3.22
CA ASP A 156 -17.17 -23.00 3.15
C ASP A 156 -17.32 -24.03 2.01
N ALA A 157 -16.61 -23.82 0.90
CA ALA A 157 -16.63 -24.74 -0.24
C ALA A 157 -15.92 -26.08 0.04
N ARG A 158 -15.12 -26.17 1.12
CA ARG A 158 -14.41 -27.40 1.55
C ARG A 158 -13.59 -28.06 0.45
N LEU A 159 -13.07 -27.26 -0.49
CA LEU A 159 -12.22 -27.76 -1.57
C LEU A 159 -10.85 -28.17 -1.04
N PRO A 160 -10.19 -29.17 -1.66
CA PRO A 160 -8.87 -29.62 -1.22
C PRO A 160 -7.85 -28.48 -1.23
N LEU A 161 -7.23 -28.18 -0.07
CA LEU A 161 -6.20 -27.13 0.05
C LEU A 161 -4.90 -27.48 -0.67
N ASN A 162 -4.67 -28.76 -0.99
CA ASN A 162 -3.52 -29.23 -1.76
C ASN A 162 -3.77 -29.23 -3.29
N GLU A 163 -4.96 -28.86 -3.75
CA GLU A 163 -5.23 -28.69 -5.17
C GLU A 163 -4.38 -27.59 -5.78
N ILE A 164 -3.75 -27.90 -6.93
CA ILE A 164 -2.87 -26.93 -7.62
C ILE A 164 -3.72 -25.95 -8.45
N ILE A 165 -3.50 -24.67 -8.21
CA ILE A 165 -4.11 -23.56 -8.94
C ILE A 165 -3.01 -22.83 -9.71
N THR A 166 -3.24 -22.60 -11.00
CA THR A 166 -2.32 -21.84 -11.87
C THR A 166 -2.87 -20.42 -12.09
N ILE A 167 -2.02 -19.43 -11.90
CA ILE A 167 -2.29 -18.01 -12.23
C ILE A 167 -2.41 -17.87 -13.74
N THR A 168 -3.51 -17.33 -14.20
CA THR A 168 -3.79 -17.08 -15.62
C THR A 168 -3.79 -15.58 -15.93
N GLN A 169 -3.99 -15.22 -17.20
CA GLN A 169 -4.13 -13.84 -17.61
C GLN A 169 -5.37 -13.17 -17.00
N ASP A 170 -6.41 -13.94 -16.69
CA ASP A 170 -7.64 -13.46 -16.06
C ASP A 170 -7.43 -12.99 -14.61
N ASP A 171 -6.32 -13.40 -13.98
CA ASP A 171 -5.95 -12.98 -12.62
C ASP A 171 -5.14 -11.67 -12.59
N VAL A 172 -4.81 -11.12 -13.76
CA VAL A 172 -4.05 -9.88 -13.87
C VAL A 172 -4.94 -8.67 -13.64
N ASP A 173 -4.56 -7.83 -12.66
CA ASP A 173 -5.28 -6.60 -12.37
C ASP A 173 -5.27 -5.63 -13.56
N THR A 174 -6.46 -5.34 -14.09
CA THR A 174 -6.70 -4.37 -15.18
C THR A 174 -7.32 -3.06 -14.67
N GLU A 175 -7.72 -2.97 -13.40
CA GLU A 175 -8.37 -1.79 -12.84
C GLU A 175 -7.37 -0.77 -12.30
N LYS A 176 -6.42 -1.22 -11.47
CA LYS A 176 -5.45 -0.34 -10.78
C LYS A 176 -4.00 -0.59 -11.18
N GLY A 177 -3.75 -1.60 -12.00
CA GLY A 177 -2.40 -1.96 -12.42
C GLY A 177 -1.50 -2.38 -11.25
N SER A 178 -2.06 -3.03 -10.24
CA SER A 178 -1.30 -3.52 -9.08
C SER A 178 -0.26 -4.54 -9.53
N ARG A 179 0.94 -4.46 -8.95
CA ARG A 179 2.01 -5.41 -9.23
C ARG A 179 1.87 -6.64 -8.34
N SER A 180 2.15 -7.81 -8.90
CA SER A 180 2.24 -9.07 -8.16
C SER A 180 3.54 -9.80 -8.50
N ARG A 181 4.06 -10.55 -7.54
CA ARG A 181 5.20 -11.46 -7.74
C ARG A 181 4.76 -12.81 -8.31
N LEU A 182 3.49 -13.14 -8.20
CA LEU A 182 2.89 -14.32 -8.85
C LEU A 182 2.67 -14.00 -10.32
N VAL A 183 3.62 -14.36 -11.19
CA VAL A 183 3.49 -14.15 -12.64
C VAL A 183 2.51 -15.15 -13.25
N VAL A 184 1.96 -14.85 -14.42
CA VAL A 184 1.13 -15.80 -15.19
C VAL A 184 1.92 -17.08 -15.43
N GLY A 185 1.29 -18.24 -15.24
CA GLY A 185 1.92 -19.54 -15.26
C GLY A 185 2.45 -20.03 -13.90
N THR A 186 2.44 -19.19 -12.85
CA THR A 186 2.78 -19.63 -11.48
C THR A 186 1.71 -20.58 -10.97
N SER A 187 2.13 -21.77 -10.51
CA SER A 187 1.25 -22.79 -9.92
C SER A 187 1.59 -22.96 -8.45
N LEU A 188 0.58 -22.85 -7.59
CA LEU A 188 0.66 -23.04 -6.14
C LEU A 188 -0.57 -23.84 -5.69
N THR A 189 -0.50 -24.40 -4.50
CA THR A 189 -1.67 -25.04 -3.89
C THR A 189 -2.75 -24.02 -3.54
N ARG A 190 -4.00 -24.45 -3.46
CA ARG A 190 -5.13 -23.60 -2.99
C ARG A 190 -4.84 -23.01 -1.62
N GLY A 191 -4.22 -23.80 -0.71
CA GLY A 191 -3.83 -23.33 0.61
C GLY A 191 -2.77 -22.24 0.56
N GLU A 192 -1.74 -22.36 -0.29
CA GLU A 192 -0.74 -21.31 -0.49
C GLU A 192 -1.34 -20.03 -1.11
N MET A 193 -2.23 -20.18 -2.10
CA MET A 193 -2.96 -19.03 -2.66
C MET A 193 -3.79 -18.33 -1.58
N LEU A 194 -4.51 -19.07 -0.74
CA LEU A 194 -5.31 -18.54 0.35
C LEU A 194 -4.41 -17.82 1.40
N HIS A 195 -3.29 -18.45 1.77
CA HIS A 195 -2.34 -17.87 2.69
C HIS A 195 -1.77 -16.54 2.17
N LEU A 196 -1.32 -16.50 0.91
CA LEU A 196 -0.80 -15.28 0.29
C LEU A 196 -1.86 -14.19 0.13
N ALA A 197 -3.09 -14.55 -0.19
CA ALA A 197 -4.21 -13.61 -0.28
C ALA A 197 -4.48 -12.91 1.06
N LEU A 198 -4.48 -13.65 2.16
CA LEU A 198 -4.78 -13.14 3.51
C LEU A 198 -3.58 -12.39 4.12
N MET A 199 -2.39 -12.98 4.10
CA MET A 199 -1.21 -12.45 4.76
C MET A 199 -0.58 -11.27 4.01
N SER A 200 -0.32 -11.44 2.71
CA SER A 200 0.39 -10.46 1.90
C SER A 200 -0.50 -9.65 0.96
N SER A 201 -1.81 -9.90 1.02
CA SER A 201 -2.81 -9.21 0.19
C SER A 201 -2.60 -9.42 -1.32
N GLU A 202 -2.17 -10.62 -1.73
CA GLU A 202 -1.94 -10.95 -3.14
C GLU A 202 -3.25 -10.98 -3.94
N ASN A 203 -3.41 -10.03 -4.87
CA ASN A 203 -4.64 -9.86 -5.65
C ASN A 203 -4.83 -11.02 -6.64
N ARG A 204 -3.75 -11.47 -7.31
CA ARG A 204 -3.84 -12.57 -8.26
C ARG A 204 -4.23 -13.88 -7.57
N ALA A 205 -3.72 -14.11 -6.36
CA ALA A 205 -4.12 -15.29 -5.56
C ALA A 205 -5.62 -15.23 -5.19
N ALA A 206 -6.10 -14.07 -4.71
CA ALA A 206 -7.51 -13.90 -4.37
C ALA A 206 -8.45 -14.08 -5.59
N ASN A 207 -8.05 -13.53 -6.75
CA ASN A 207 -8.84 -13.70 -7.97
C ASN A 207 -8.86 -15.18 -8.44
N ALA A 208 -7.69 -15.83 -8.45
CA ALA A 208 -7.57 -17.23 -8.83
C ALA A 208 -8.42 -18.16 -7.95
N LEU A 209 -8.48 -17.89 -6.64
CA LEU A 209 -9.36 -18.64 -5.72
C LEU A 209 -10.83 -18.50 -6.10
N GLY A 210 -11.30 -17.30 -6.44
CA GLY A 210 -12.67 -17.06 -6.89
C GLY A 210 -12.95 -17.69 -8.27
N ARG A 211 -12.03 -17.51 -9.21
CA ARG A 211 -12.14 -18.04 -10.59
C ARG A 211 -12.19 -19.58 -10.61
N THR A 212 -11.39 -20.23 -9.77
CA THR A 212 -11.31 -21.69 -9.71
C THR A 212 -12.34 -22.33 -8.78
N HIS A 213 -13.30 -21.55 -8.26
CA HIS A 213 -14.44 -22.10 -7.57
C HIS A 213 -15.29 -22.95 -8.57
N PRO A 214 -15.81 -24.12 -8.17
CA PRO A 214 -16.55 -25.01 -9.08
C PRO A 214 -17.70 -24.34 -9.84
N SER A 215 -18.32 -23.34 -9.23
CA SER A 215 -19.43 -22.59 -9.83
C SER A 215 -18.98 -21.35 -10.62
N GLY A 216 -17.67 -21.11 -10.74
CA GLY A 216 -17.09 -19.96 -11.43
C GLY A 216 -17.13 -18.64 -10.64
N LEU A 217 -16.46 -17.61 -11.19
CA LEU A 217 -16.22 -16.33 -10.51
C LEU A 217 -17.52 -15.57 -10.17
N ASN A 218 -18.48 -15.53 -11.09
CA ASN A 218 -19.73 -14.80 -10.87
C ASN A 218 -20.54 -15.40 -9.71
N GLU A 219 -20.61 -16.71 -9.65
CA GLU A 219 -21.29 -17.41 -8.55
C GLU A 219 -20.51 -17.26 -7.24
N PHE A 220 -19.17 -17.28 -7.29
CA PHE A 220 -18.35 -17.00 -6.12
C PHE A 220 -18.67 -15.63 -5.50
N VAL A 221 -18.80 -14.58 -6.32
CA VAL A 221 -19.22 -13.25 -5.85
C VAL A 221 -20.62 -13.25 -5.28
N ARG A 222 -21.54 -14.02 -5.87
CA ARG A 222 -22.89 -14.19 -5.33
C ARG A 222 -22.85 -14.86 -3.94
N LEU A 223 -21.99 -15.88 -3.78
CA LEU A 223 -21.77 -16.53 -2.48
C LEU A 223 -21.15 -15.58 -1.44
N MET A 224 -20.21 -14.69 -1.83
CA MET A 224 -19.69 -13.66 -0.94
C MET A 224 -20.82 -12.76 -0.39
N ASN A 225 -21.73 -12.31 -1.24
CA ASN A 225 -22.87 -11.48 -0.80
C ASN A 225 -23.89 -12.30 0.04
N ALA A 226 -24.16 -13.55 -0.32
CA ALA A 226 -25.02 -14.43 0.47
C ALA A 226 -24.43 -14.69 1.88
N LYS A 227 -23.11 -14.91 1.95
CA LYS A 227 -22.40 -15.05 3.23
C LYS A 227 -22.45 -13.78 4.07
N ALA A 228 -22.29 -12.60 3.45
CA ALA A 228 -22.47 -11.32 4.13
C ALA A 228 -23.85 -11.20 4.76
N GLN A 229 -24.91 -11.50 4.02
CA GLN A 229 -26.28 -11.51 4.53
C GLN A 229 -26.47 -12.50 5.69
N ALA A 230 -25.92 -13.71 5.56
CA ALA A 230 -25.99 -14.74 6.62
C ALA A 230 -25.28 -14.31 7.91
N LEU A 231 -24.21 -13.50 7.80
CA LEU A 231 -23.50 -12.91 8.94
C LEU A 231 -24.18 -11.67 9.52
N GLY A 232 -25.27 -11.17 8.91
CA GLY A 232 -25.95 -9.94 9.32
C GLY A 232 -25.30 -8.65 8.82
N MET A 233 -24.38 -8.71 7.86
CA MET A 233 -23.65 -7.57 7.25
C MET A 233 -24.58 -6.85 6.24
N ARG A 234 -25.42 -5.96 6.73
CA ARG A 234 -26.50 -5.32 5.95
C ARG A 234 -26.01 -4.19 5.03
N ASP A 235 -24.88 -3.59 5.38
CA ASP A 235 -24.27 -2.45 4.68
C ASP A 235 -23.17 -2.90 3.70
N THR A 236 -23.04 -4.21 3.48
CA THR A 236 -21.94 -4.82 2.74
C THR A 236 -22.34 -5.27 1.35
N LYS A 237 -21.50 -4.93 0.36
CA LYS A 237 -21.65 -5.36 -1.02
C LYS A 237 -20.30 -5.76 -1.60
N TYR A 238 -20.24 -6.92 -2.25
CA TYR A 238 -19.09 -7.41 -2.99
C TYR A 238 -19.40 -7.49 -4.49
N VAL A 239 -18.42 -7.12 -5.32
CA VAL A 239 -18.49 -7.22 -6.80
C VAL A 239 -17.34 -8.05 -7.37
N GLU A 240 -16.28 -8.28 -6.56
CA GLU A 240 -15.13 -9.10 -6.96
C GLU A 240 -14.34 -9.57 -5.71
N PRO A 241 -13.43 -10.58 -5.81
CA PRO A 241 -12.85 -11.24 -4.63
C PRO A 241 -11.59 -10.55 -4.08
N THR A 242 -11.08 -9.46 -4.69
CA THR A 242 -9.76 -8.91 -4.34
C THR A 242 -9.81 -7.63 -3.51
N GLY A 243 -10.86 -6.81 -3.68
CA GLY A 243 -10.96 -5.45 -3.13
C GLY A 243 -10.28 -4.38 -3.98
N LEU A 244 -9.96 -4.68 -5.24
CA LEU A 244 -9.48 -3.68 -6.19
C LEU A 244 -10.60 -2.71 -6.58
N SER A 245 -11.80 -3.20 -6.75
CA SER A 245 -12.95 -2.37 -7.05
C SER A 245 -13.39 -1.53 -5.84
N SER A 246 -13.59 -0.22 -6.06
CA SER A 246 -14.19 0.65 -5.04
C SER A 246 -15.67 0.37 -4.78
N LYS A 247 -16.28 -0.53 -5.56
CA LYS A 247 -17.65 -1.00 -5.39
C LYS A 247 -17.78 -2.11 -4.34
N ASN A 248 -16.65 -2.71 -3.88
CA ASN A 248 -16.61 -3.51 -2.67
C ASN A 248 -16.69 -2.57 -1.47
N GLN A 249 -17.83 -2.53 -0.82
CA GLN A 249 -18.14 -1.55 0.23
C GLN A 249 -18.70 -2.25 1.46
N SER A 250 -18.42 -1.66 2.62
CA SER A 250 -18.93 -2.15 3.91
C SER A 250 -18.84 -1.03 4.96
N SER A 251 -19.48 -1.22 6.11
CA SER A 251 -19.31 -0.42 7.33
C SER A 251 -18.31 -1.05 8.28
N ALA A 252 -17.78 -0.30 9.25
CA ALA A 252 -16.89 -0.86 10.27
C ALA A 252 -17.65 -1.86 11.17
N HIS A 253 -18.93 -1.61 11.40
CA HIS A 253 -19.80 -2.53 12.13
C HIS A 253 -19.87 -3.90 11.43
N ASP A 254 -20.16 -3.93 10.13
CA ASP A 254 -20.23 -5.18 9.36
C ASP A 254 -18.85 -5.88 9.29
N LEU A 255 -17.77 -5.10 9.16
CA LEU A 255 -16.42 -5.66 9.15
C LEU A 255 -16.03 -6.30 10.49
N ALA A 256 -16.59 -5.83 11.61
CA ALA A 256 -16.38 -6.47 12.91
C ALA A 256 -17.06 -7.86 12.96
N LEU A 257 -18.25 -8.01 12.35
CA LEU A 257 -18.92 -9.32 12.19
C LEU A 257 -18.09 -10.26 11.32
N LEU A 258 -17.57 -9.76 10.19
CA LEU A 258 -16.69 -10.52 9.31
C LEU A 258 -15.40 -10.97 10.02
N ALA A 259 -14.74 -10.05 10.73
CA ALA A 259 -13.52 -10.35 11.47
C ALA A 259 -13.77 -11.42 12.55
N SER A 260 -14.88 -11.33 13.27
CA SER A 260 -15.29 -12.34 14.26
C SER A 260 -15.49 -13.72 13.61
N ALA A 261 -16.15 -13.79 12.45
CA ALA A 261 -16.37 -15.06 11.73
C ALA A 261 -15.04 -15.66 11.24
N VAL A 262 -14.14 -14.85 10.69
CA VAL A 262 -12.80 -15.28 10.22
C VAL A 262 -11.95 -15.79 11.38
N TYR A 263 -12.04 -15.17 12.54
CA TYR A 263 -11.27 -15.55 13.73
C TYR A 263 -11.66 -16.94 14.25
N GLN A 264 -12.92 -17.36 14.07
CA GLN A 264 -13.39 -18.69 14.46
C GLN A 264 -12.83 -19.81 13.58
N ASP A 265 -12.43 -19.52 12.33
CA ASP A 265 -11.78 -20.49 11.46
C ASP A 265 -10.28 -20.57 11.75
N PRO A 266 -9.74 -21.70 12.25
CA PRO A 266 -8.33 -21.81 12.61
C PRO A 266 -7.37 -21.61 11.42
N VAL A 267 -7.77 -22.02 10.21
CA VAL A 267 -6.93 -21.89 9.00
C VAL A 267 -6.82 -20.41 8.62
N LEU A 268 -7.97 -19.72 8.52
CA LEU A 268 -8.00 -18.31 8.15
C LEU A 268 -7.28 -17.44 9.18
N ARG A 269 -7.51 -17.71 10.48
CA ARG A 269 -6.83 -17.03 11.57
C ARG A 269 -5.32 -17.20 11.47
N ASN A 270 -4.82 -18.42 11.37
CA ASN A 270 -3.39 -18.72 11.30
C ASN A 270 -2.73 -18.07 10.07
N TYR A 271 -3.40 -18.12 8.91
CA TYR A 271 -2.88 -17.51 7.69
C TYR A 271 -2.83 -15.97 7.79
N SER A 272 -3.84 -15.35 8.38
CA SER A 272 -3.90 -13.89 8.49
C SER A 272 -2.85 -13.29 9.44
N ILE A 273 -2.45 -14.04 10.49
CA ILE A 273 -1.48 -13.55 11.49
C ILE A 273 -0.05 -13.98 11.23
N SER A 274 0.22 -14.86 10.27
CA SER A 274 1.58 -15.33 10.01
C SER A 274 2.50 -14.16 9.59
N PRO A 275 3.71 -14.03 10.15
CA PRO A 275 4.56 -12.85 9.92
C PRO A 275 5.18 -12.83 8.51
N GLY A 276 5.33 -13.98 7.89
CA GLY A 276 5.88 -14.16 6.56
C GLY A 276 5.70 -15.59 6.08
N TYR A 277 5.82 -15.79 4.78
CA TYR A 277 5.70 -17.10 4.14
C TYR A 277 6.57 -17.18 2.89
N GLU A 278 7.15 -18.36 2.65
CA GLU A 278 7.95 -18.66 1.46
C GLU A 278 7.23 -19.66 0.58
N VAL A 279 7.20 -19.40 -0.72
CA VAL A 279 6.65 -20.32 -1.71
C VAL A 279 7.67 -20.64 -2.78
N ALA A 280 7.72 -21.90 -3.20
CA ALA A 280 8.54 -22.33 -4.32
C ALA A 280 7.79 -22.05 -5.64
N VAL A 281 8.44 -21.33 -6.56
CA VAL A 281 7.93 -21.04 -7.89
C VAL A 281 8.98 -21.45 -8.92
N GLY A 282 8.84 -22.63 -9.50
CA GLY A 282 9.89 -23.27 -10.30
C GLY A 282 11.16 -23.45 -9.48
N GLU A 283 12.29 -22.96 -9.99
CA GLU A 283 13.61 -23.03 -9.29
C GLU A 283 13.81 -21.89 -8.28
N LYS A 284 12.85 -20.99 -8.09
CA LYS A 284 12.98 -19.81 -7.22
C LYS A 284 12.10 -19.93 -6.00
N THR A 285 12.59 -19.44 -4.86
CA THR A 285 11.79 -19.22 -3.67
C THR A 285 11.41 -17.75 -3.59
N LEU A 286 10.11 -17.47 -3.44
CA LEU A 286 9.59 -16.12 -3.25
C LEU A 286 9.21 -15.93 -1.79
N GLN A 287 9.82 -14.91 -1.15
CA GLN A 287 9.52 -14.52 0.22
C GLN A 287 8.39 -13.48 0.25
N PHE A 288 7.34 -13.76 0.99
CA PHE A 288 6.25 -12.82 1.25
C PHE A 288 6.23 -12.41 2.72
N ASN A 289 5.79 -11.19 2.99
CA ASN A 289 5.68 -10.66 4.35
C ASN A 289 4.24 -10.22 4.62
N ASN A 290 3.82 -10.32 5.88
CA ASN A 290 2.53 -9.81 6.30
C ASN A 290 2.45 -8.30 6.10
N THR A 291 1.31 -7.83 5.57
CA THR A 291 1.03 -6.39 5.42
C THR A 291 0.77 -5.73 6.76
N ASN A 292 0.26 -6.47 7.75
CA ASN A 292 0.11 -6.01 9.12
C ASN A 292 1.44 -6.16 9.87
N ARG A 293 2.08 -5.04 10.21
CA ARG A 293 3.37 -5.04 10.91
C ARG A 293 3.27 -5.48 12.37
N LEU A 294 2.09 -5.42 12.96
CA LEU A 294 1.85 -5.85 14.35
C LEU A 294 2.08 -7.35 14.54
N THR A 295 1.94 -8.16 13.49
CA THR A 295 2.26 -9.61 13.54
C THR A 295 3.73 -9.91 13.80
N LYS A 296 4.62 -8.91 13.75
CA LYS A 296 6.06 -9.01 14.02
C LYS A 296 6.45 -8.43 15.38
N SER A 297 5.50 -7.85 16.10
CA SER A 297 5.73 -7.35 17.46
C SER A 297 5.50 -8.47 18.46
N PRO A 298 6.37 -8.57 19.47
CA PRO A 298 6.16 -9.53 20.55
C PRO A 298 4.89 -9.21 21.36
#